data_be081961783869f2f88a02a4c672f19e
#
_entry.id   be081961783869f2f88a02a4c672f19e
#
_cell.length_a   1.000
_cell.length_b   1.000
_cell.length_c   1.000
_cell.angle_alpha   90.00
_cell.angle_beta   90.00
_cell.angle_gamma   90.00
#
_symmetry.space_group_name_H-M   'P 1'
#
loop_
_entity.id
_entity.type
_entity.pdbx_description
1 polymer ?
#
loop_
_entity_poly.entity_id
_entity_poly.type
_entity_poly.pdbx_seq_one_letter_code
_entity_poly.pdbx_strand_id
1 'polypeptide(L)'
;MTSSRGGAVAVIVDHVASAGTGREARRACLRWGVAEPVLDGFACPAEVAAACRAARGADQDRLIAALLAVSAGDGWAQLTILAGLSLRLGWVVAGWERAGIAACDVADAEAELVAACWAAIAAASDTPPPGRPGLVLVDRAWGQVRTIRRRDRRRDSRLVALPDGVPVVVACGGWGRPSLEVLAGEVTGAVTAGRLGLRPARAVYLTRVAGLSTGEAGALLGCGAATLRTMRARAEHALAA
;
A
#
# COMPACT_ATOMS: atom_id res chain seq x y z
N MET A 1 15.59 -5.18 17.12
CA MET A 1 14.97 -4.87 15.81
C MET A 1 13.76 -5.81 15.64
N THR A 2 12.61 -5.38 16.14
CA THR A 2 11.35 -6.14 15.98
C THR A 2 10.82 -5.87 14.58
N SER A 3 11.03 -6.84 13.67
CA SER A 3 10.39 -6.88 12.36
C SER A 3 8.88 -6.77 12.56
N SER A 4 8.28 -5.75 12.00
CA SER A 4 6.81 -5.64 11.82
C SER A 4 6.35 -6.87 11.02
N ARG A 5 6.01 -7.95 11.73
CA ARG A 5 5.45 -9.17 11.15
C ARG A 5 4.08 -8.83 10.58
N GLY A 6 4.00 -8.60 9.28
CA GLY A 6 2.74 -8.43 8.56
C GLY A 6 2.60 -7.20 7.66
N GLY A 7 3.64 -6.42 7.41
CA GLY A 7 3.60 -5.31 6.45
C GLY A 7 3.48 -5.78 5.00
N ALA A 8 3.00 -4.90 4.10
CA ALA A 8 2.76 -5.23 2.70
C ALA A 8 4.01 -5.74 1.96
N VAL A 9 5.19 -5.21 2.29
CA VAL A 9 6.47 -5.67 1.74
C VAL A 9 6.79 -7.09 2.18
N ALA A 10 6.56 -7.42 3.46
CA ALA A 10 6.80 -8.77 3.99
C ALA A 10 5.88 -9.80 3.31
N VAL A 11 4.60 -9.47 3.13
CA VAL A 11 3.63 -10.34 2.44
C VAL A 11 4.08 -10.70 1.03
N ILE A 12 4.65 -9.75 0.26
CA ILE A 12 5.15 -10.02 -1.09
C ILE A 12 6.38 -10.94 -1.04
N VAL A 13 7.31 -10.68 -0.13
CA VAL A 13 8.51 -11.51 0.02
C VAL A 13 8.12 -12.94 0.38
N ASP A 14 7.20 -13.12 1.33
CA ASP A 14 6.71 -14.43 1.76
C ASP A 14 5.94 -15.13 0.63
N HIS A 15 5.15 -14.40 -0.14
CA HIS A 15 4.44 -14.95 -1.29
C HIS A 15 5.42 -15.46 -2.36
N VAL A 16 6.43 -14.66 -2.74
CA VAL A 16 7.44 -15.08 -3.72
C VAL A 16 8.28 -16.23 -3.18
N ALA A 17 8.61 -16.24 -1.89
CA ALA A 17 9.37 -17.34 -1.28
C ALA A 17 8.59 -18.67 -1.27
N SER A 18 7.29 -18.63 -1.03
CA SER A 18 6.44 -19.83 -0.94
C SER A 18 5.91 -20.29 -2.31
N ALA A 19 5.18 -19.40 -3.01
CA ALA A 19 4.55 -19.72 -4.29
C ALA A 19 5.53 -19.66 -5.47
N GLY A 20 6.60 -18.87 -5.37
CA GLY A 20 7.63 -18.71 -6.41
C GLY A 20 8.48 -19.95 -6.67
N THR A 21 8.33 -21.02 -5.89
CA THR A 21 8.94 -22.34 -6.13
C THR A 21 8.01 -23.32 -6.86
N GLY A 22 6.77 -22.92 -7.11
CA GLY A 22 5.76 -23.73 -7.79
C GLY A 22 6.08 -24.01 -9.27
N ARG A 23 5.38 -24.97 -9.86
CA ARG A 23 5.62 -25.41 -11.24
C ARG A 23 5.46 -24.30 -12.27
N GLU A 24 4.44 -23.45 -12.12
CA GLU A 24 4.19 -22.32 -13.00
C GLU A 24 5.29 -21.27 -12.89
N ALA A 25 5.67 -20.91 -11.68
CA ALA A 25 6.75 -19.97 -11.40
C ALA A 25 8.10 -20.45 -11.98
N ARG A 26 8.42 -21.74 -11.83
CA ARG A 26 9.64 -22.32 -12.46
C ARG A 26 9.60 -22.23 -13.98
N ARG A 27 8.44 -22.48 -14.61
CA ARG A 27 8.28 -22.32 -16.06
C ARG A 27 8.48 -20.88 -16.50
N ALA A 28 8.01 -19.91 -15.72
CA ALA A 28 8.24 -18.49 -15.98
C ALA A 28 9.77 -18.21 -15.95
N CYS A 29 10.47 -18.67 -14.91
CA CYS A 29 11.91 -18.48 -14.76
C CYS A 29 12.70 -19.07 -15.93
N LEU A 30 12.33 -20.26 -16.42
CA LEU A 30 12.96 -20.85 -17.62
C LEU A 30 12.78 -19.99 -18.88
N ARG A 31 11.57 -19.40 -19.05
CA ARG A 31 11.36 -18.47 -20.19
C ARG A 31 12.22 -17.23 -20.07
N TRP A 32 12.39 -16.71 -18.84
CA TRP A 32 13.24 -15.54 -18.61
C TRP A 32 14.70 -15.81 -18.95
N GLY A 33 15.26 -16.98 -18.55
CA GLY A 33 16.63 -17.36 -18.87
C GLY A 33 16.89 -17.46 -20.37
N VAL A 34 15.89 -17.89 -21.16
CA VAL A 34 15.97 -17.91 -22.62
C VAL A 34 15.98 -16.49 -23.21
N ALA A 35 15.16 -15.57 -22.65
CA ALA A 35 15.05 -14.21 -23.14
C ALA A 35 16.20 -13.31 -22.65
N GLU A 36 16.64 -13.49 -21.43
CA GLU A 36 17.66 -12.69 -20.75
C GLU A 36 18.75 -13.59 -20.13
N PRO A 37 19.92 -13.70 -20.75
CA PRO A 37 20.99 -14.61 -20.29
C PRO A 37 21.46 -14.36 -18.85
N VAL A 38 21.26 -13.14 -18.32
CA VAL A 38 21.56 -12.80 -16.91
C VAL A 38 20.66 -13.57 -15.93
N LEU A 39 19.48 -14.00 -16.37
CA LEU A 39 18.51 -14.77 -15.58
C LEU A 39 18.66 -16.28 -15.81
N ASP A 40 19.55 -16.72 -16.69
CA ASP A 40 19.83 -18.14 -16.88
C ASP A 40 20.50 -18.75 -15.64
N GLY A 41 20.19 -20.01 -15.37
CA GLY A 41 20.71 -20.72 -14.20
C GLY A 41 19.91 -20.56 -12.91
N PHE A 42 18.93 -19.65 -12.83
CA PHE A 42 18.01 -19.61 -11.71
C PHE A 42 16.88 -20.63 -11.89
N ALA A 43 16.62 -21.44 -10.87
CA ALA A 43 15.60 -22.47 -10.95
C ALA A 43 14.17 -21.92 -10.73
N CYS A 44 14.03 -20.76 -10.05
CA CYS A 44 12.72 -20.21 -9.71
C CYS A 44 12.78 -18.71 -9.36
N PRO A 45 11.65 -17.98 -9.43
CA PRO A 45 11.55 -16.58 -9.05
C PRO A 45 12.05 -16.24 -7.64
N ALA A 46 11.89 -17.17 -6.68
CA ALA A 46 12.38 -16.98 -5.32
C ALA A 46 13.91 -16.82 -5.26
N GLU A 47 14.64 -17.59 -6.05
CA GLU A 47 16.12 -17.49 -6.16
C GLU A 47 16.53 -16.16 -6.80
N VAL A 48 15.86 -15.75 -7.88
CA VAL A 48 16.13 -14.45 -8.53
C VAL A 48 15.88 -13.30 -7.56
N ALA A 49 14.78 -13.32 -6.84
CA ALA A 49 14.46 -12.30 -5.82
C ALA A 49 15.52 -12.29 -4.70
N ALA A 50 15.98 -13.46 -4.26
CA ALA A 50 17.04 -13.56 -3.27
C ALA A 50 18.37 -12.99 -3.80
N ALA A 51 18.72 -13.31 -5.05
CA ALA A 51 19.89 -12.74 -5.71
C ALA A 51 19.81 -11.23 -5.83
N CYS A 52 18.66 -10.65 -6.22
CA CYS A 52 18.44 -9.21 -6.25
C CYS A 52 18.63 -8.56 -4.87
N ARG A 53 18.19 -9.21 -3.79
CA ARG A 53 18.37 -8.69 -2.42
C ARG A 53 19.83 -8.77 -1.95
N ALA A 54 20.55 -9.83 -2.34
CA ALA A 54 21.95 -10.02 -1.97
C ALA A 54 22.90 -9.12 -2.77
N ALA A 55 22.60 -8.90 -4.05
CA ALA A 55 23.40 -8.07 -4.95
C ALA A 55 23.41 -6.59 -4.53
N ARG A 56 24.46 -5.87 -4.93
CA ARG A 56 24.62 -4.43 -4.66
C ARG A 56 25.05 -3.69 -5.94
N GLY A 57 24.68 -2.40 -6.00
CA GLY A 57 25.14 -1.53 -7.10
C GLY A 57 24.74 -2.07 -8.47
N ALA A 58 25.72 -2.13 -9.37
CA ALA A 58 25.52 -2.51 -10.77
C ALA A 58 24.96 -3.94 -10.96
N ASP A 59 25.29 -4.88 -10.08
CA ASP A 59 24.81 -6.26 -10.22
C ASP A 59 23.32 -6.36 -9.90
N GLN A 60 22.85 -5.65 -8.87
CA GLN A 60 21.41 -5.55 -8.58
C GLN A 60 20.69 -4.86 -9.74
N ASP A 61 21.24 -3.75 -10.24
CA ASP A 61 20.63 -2.99 -11.32
C ASP A 61 20.54 -3.80 -12.61
N ARG A 62 21.54 -4.67 -12.89
CA ARG A 62 21.54 -5.61 -14.03
C ARG A 62 20.42 -6.65 -13.91
N LEU A 63 20.26 -7.27 -12.74
CA LEU A 63 19.19 -8.24 -12.51
C LEU A 63 17.78 -7.59 -12.62
N ILE A 64 17.62 -6.40 -12.06
CA ILE A 64 16.34 -5.67 -12.16
C ILE A 64 16.06 -5.25 -13.60
N ALA A 65 17.06 -4.81 -14.37
CA ALA A 65 16.89 -4.47 -15.78
C ALA A 65 16.45 -5.69 -16.61
N ALA A 66 17.10 -6.84 -16.42
CA ALA A 66 16.74 -8.09 -17.08
C ALA A 66 15.30 -8.53 -16.74
N LEU A 67 14.91 -8.44 -15.46
CA LEU A 67 13.54 -8.73 -15.05
C LEU A 67 12.52 -7.76 -15.66
N LEU A 68 12.85 -6.48 -15.79
CA LEU A 68 11.98 -5.49 -16.45
C LEU A 68 11.78 -5.84 -17.93
N ALA A 69 12.83 -6.28 -18.64
CA ALA A 69 12.75 -6.66 -20.04
C ALA A 69 11.75 -7.83 -20.29
N VAL A 70 11.57 -8.71 -19.30
CA VAL A 70 10.64 -9.85 -19.37
C VAL A 70 9.33 -9.62 -18.64
N SER A 71 9.12 -8.46 -18.01
CA SER A 71 7.98 -8.21 -17.12
C SER A 71 6.68 -7.80 -17.83
N ALA A 72 6.73 -7.47 -19.12
CA ALA A 72 5.55 -7.10 -19.90
C ALA A 72 4.55 -8.28 -19.94
N GLY A 73 3.44 -8.16 -19.23
CA GLY A 73 2.41 -9.22 -19.11
C GLY A 73 2.81 -10.41 -18.23
N ASP A 74 3.99 -10.43 -17.62
CA ASP A 74 4.43 -11.51 -16.73
C ASP A 74 4.36 -11.07 -15.25
N GLY A 75 3.29 -11.48 -14.56
CA GLY A 75 3.06 -11.15 -13.15
C GLY A 75 4.13 -11.72 -12.21
N TRP A 76 4.76 -12.86 -12.54
CA TRP A 76 5.86 -13.41 -11.75
C TRP A 76 7.11 -12.54 -11.82
N ALA A 77 7.46 -12.01 -13.00
CA ALA A 77 8.58 -11.10 -13.13
C ALA A 77 8.35 -9.81 -12.32
N GLN A 78 7.14 -9.24 -12.39
CA GLN A 78 6.77 -8.05 -11.61
C GLN A 78 6.84 -8.31 -10.09
N LEU A 79 6.29 -9.43 -9.60
CA LEU A 79 6.39 -9.84 -8.20
C LEU A 79 7.84 -10.04 -7.75
N THR A 80 8.66 -10.66 -8.62
CA THR A 80 10.08 -10.91 -8.36
C THR A 80 10.87 -9.61 -8.22
N ILE A 81 10.58 -8.60 -9.06
CA ILE A 81 11.16 -7.26 -8.92
C ILE A 81 10.78 -6.64 -7.58
N LEU A 82 9.50 -6.66 -7.20
CA LEU A 82 9.05 -6.12 -5.91
C LEU A 82 9.73 -6.80 -4.74
N ALA A 83 9.78 -8.14 -4.73
CA ALA A 83 10.48 -8.90 -3.70
C ALA A 83 11.99 -8.61 -3.68
N GLY A 84 12.61 -8.43 -4.84
CA GLY A 84 14.01 -8.03 -4.98
C GLY A 84 14.31 -6.64 -4.44
N LEU A 85 13.36 -5.71 -4.55
CA LEU A 85 13.45 -4.34 -4.03
C LEU A 85 13.05 -4.20 -2.55
N SER A 86 12.61 -5.27 -1.90
CA SER A 86 12.06 -5.24 -0.53
C SER A 86 12.95 -4.55 0.49
N LEU A 87 14.28 -4.71 0.42
CA LEU A 87 15.22 -4.02 1.32
C LEU A 87 15.18 -2.51 1.15
N ARG A 88 15.09 -2.02 -0.10
CA ARG A 88 14.99 -0.58 -0.39
C ARG A 88 13.65 -0.01 0.05
N LEU A 89 12.56 -0.73 -0.21
CA LEU A 89 11.22 -0.37 0.25
C LEU A 89 11.16 -0.34 1.79
N GLY A 90 11.75 -1.34 2.45
CA GLY A 90 11.85 -1.39 3.90
C GLY A 90 12.65 -0.21 4.50
N TRP A 91 13.68 0.28 3.82
CA TRP A 91 14.41 1.48 4.27
C TRP A 91 13.55 2.74 4.20
N VAL A 92 12.69 2.88 3.18
CA VAL A 92 11.73 3.99 3.10
C VAL A 92 10.75 3.92 4.27
N VAL A 93 10.19 2.74 4.53
CA VAL A 93 9.25 2.49 5.64
C VAL A 93 9.91 2.77 7.00
N ALA A 94 11.11 2.24 7.24
CA ALA A 94 11.87 2.52 8.45
C ALA A 94 12.23 4.02 8.62
N GLY A 95 12.32 4.76 7.52
CA GLY A 95 12.45 6.21 7.54
C GLY A 95 11.21 6.90 8.13
N TRP A 96 10.02 6.39 7.83
CA TRP A 96 8.76 6.93 8.38
C TRP A 96 8.60 6.63 9.86
N GLU A 97 8.92 5.40 10.28
CA GLU A 97 8.91 5.01 11.69
C GLU A 97 9.86 5.90 12.52
N ARG A 98 11.07 6.14 12.02
CA ARG A 98 12.03 7.05 12.66
C ARG A 98 11.57 8.50 12.69
N ALA A 99 10.76 8.91 11.73
CA ALA A 99 10.15 10.24 11.73
C ALA A 99 8.93 10.36 12.66
N GLY A 100 8.62 9.32 13.45
CA GLY A 100 7.53 9.33 14.42
C GLY A 100 6.14 9.25 13.79
N ILE A 101 6.04 8.72 12.58
CA ILE A 101 4.72 8.47 11.94
C ILE A 101 4.05 7.32 12.69
N ALA A 102 2.77 7.47 13.03
CA ALA A 102 2.01 6.44 13.73
C ALA A 102 2.01 5.10 12.97
N ALA A 103 2.07 3.98 13.70
CA ALA A 103 2.21 2.64 13.11
C ALA A 103 1.09 2.30 12.10
N CYS A 104 -0.16 2.71 12.37
CA CYS A 104 -1.26 2.55 11.42
C CYS A 104 -1.02 3.33 10.11
N ASP A 105 -0.45 4.54 10.22
CA ASP A 105 -0.14 5.38 9.08
C ASP A 105 1.03 4.83 8.27
N VAL A 106 1.98 4.17 8.94
CA VAL A 106 3.11 3.48 8.31
C VAL A 106 2.61 2.28 7.50
N ALA A 107 1.72 1.45 8.07
CA ALA A 107 1.18 0.28 7.37
C ALA A 107 0.42 0.66 6.10
N ASP A 108 -0.39 1.73 6.17
CA ASP A 108 -1.10 2.22 4.99
C ASP A 108 -0.16 2.85 3.96
N ALA A 109 0.86 3.60 4.42
CA ALA A 109 1.89 4.15 3.55
C ALA A 109 2.70 3.05 2.86
N GLU A 110 2.99 1.96 3.56
CA GLU A 110 3.67 0.80 3.01
C GLU A 110 2.83 0.14 1.90
N ALA A 111 1.53 -0.06 2.13
CA ALA A 111 0.62 -0.58 1.12
C ALA A 111 0.53 0.35 -0.12
N GLU A 112 0.45 1.66 0.10
CA GLU A 112 0.48 2.66 -0.98
C GLU A 112 1.83 2.63 -1.73
N LEU A 113 2.95 2.48 -1.03
CA LEU A 113 4.28 2.40 -1.63
C LEU A 113 4.43 1.16 -2.50
N VAL A 114 3.97 0.01 -2.03
CA VAL A 114 3.97 -1.24 -2.80
C VAL A 114 3.10 -1.11 -4.05
N ALA A 115 1.88 -0.57 -3.93
CA ALA A 115 1.00 -0.35 -5.08
C ALA A 115 1.61 0.64 -6.10
N ALA A 116 2.23 1.72 -5.62
CA ALA A 116 2.92 2.68 -6.47
C ALA A 116 4.15 2.08 -7.16
N CYS A 117 4.91 1.23 -6.45
CA CYS A 117 6.05 0.51 -7.02
C CYS A 117 5.59 -0.49 -8.09
N TRP A 118 4.50 -1.22 -7.85
CA TRP A 118 3.90 -2.10 -8.85
C TRP A 118 3.51 -1.33 -10.12
N ALA A 119 2.82 -0.20 -9.97
CA ALA A 119 2.46 0.65 -11.11
C ALA A 119 3.70 1.19 -11.86
N ALA A 120 4.78 1.54 -11.13
CA ALA A 120 6.03 1.97 -11.72
C ALA A 120 6.73 0.85 -12.51
N ILE A 121 6.68 -0.39 -12.01
CA ILE A 121 7.21 -1.59 -12.70
C ILE A 121 6.41 -1.82 -13.99
N ALA A 122 5.09 -1.82 -13.92
CA ALA A 122 4.23 -2.01 -15.10
C ALA A 122 4.49 -0.94 -16.18
N ALA A 123 4.65 0.32 -15.78
CA ALA A 123 5.01 1.40 -16.72
C ALA A 123 6.44 1.30 -17.26
N ALA A 124 7.36 0.67 -16.54
CA ALA A 124 8.75 0.51 -16.94
C ALA A 124 8.99 -0.74 -17.81
N SER A 125 8.04 -1.67 -17.91
CA SER A 125 8.13 -2.87 -18.74
C SER A 125 8.28 -2.52 -20.23
N ASP A 126 7.60 -1.45 -20.68
CA ASP A 126 7.67 -1.01 -22.08
C ASP A 126 8.90 -0.16 -22.37
N THR A 127 9.40 0.57 -21.36
CA THR A 127 10.55 1.46 -21.48
C THR A 127 11.36 1.44 -20.19
N PRO A 128 12.31 0.48 -20.06
CA PRO A 128 13.16 0.39 -18.88
C PRO A 128 13.93 1.69 -18.62
N PRO A 129 13.92 2.19 -17.37
CA PRO A 129 14.67 3.39 -17.05
C PRO A 129 16.18 3.16 -17.18
N PRO A 130 16.93 4.11 -17.76
CA PRO A 130 18.37 3.98 -17.91
C PRO A 130 19.10 4.03 -16.57
N GLY A 131 20.28 3.45 -16.51
CA GLY A 131 21.20 3.54 -15.39
C GLY A 131 20.83 2.63 -14.21
N ARG A 132 20.16 3.16 -13.18
CA ARG A 132 19.87 2.44 -11.94
C ARG A 132 18.37 2.15 -11.78
N PRO A 133 17.83 1.17 -12.52
CA PRO A 133 16.40 0.94 -12.60
C PRO A 133 15.76 0.69 -11.23
N GLY A 134 16.40 -0.08 -10.36
CA GLY A 134 15.87 -0.37 -9.02
C GLY A 134 15.71 0.90 -8.16
N LEU A 135 16.64 1.85 -8.25
CA LEU A 135 16.52 3.12 -7.56
C LEU A 135 15.39 3.98 -8.14
N VAL A 136 15.35 4.09 -9.47
CA VAL A 136 14.34 4.90 -10.18
C VAL A 136 12.92 4.41 -9.88
N LEU A 137 12.70 3.10 -9.82
CA LEU A 137 11.39 2.52 -9.48
C LEU A 137 10.95 2.92 -8.06
N VAL A 138 11.84 2.80 -7.07
CA VAL A 138 11.55 3.17 -5.68
C VAL A 138 11.34 4.68 -5.54
N ASP A 139 12.14 5.51 -6.20
CA ASP A 139 12.00 6.97 -6.17
C ASP A 139 10.69 7.43 -6.82
N ARG A 140 10.28 6.83 -7.95
CA ARG A 140 8.98 7.10 -8.57
C ARG A 140 7.82 6.73 -7.64
N ALA A 141 7.87 5.54 -7.06
CA ALA A 141 6.87 5.08 -6.11
C ALA A 141 6.78 6.01 -4.89
N TRP A 142 7.92 6.38 -4.30
CA TRP A 142 8.00 7.32 -3.20
C TRP A 142 7.44 8.71 -3.56
N GLY A 143 7.81 9.24 -4.72
CA GLY A 143 7.30 10.52 -5.24
C GLY A 143 5.78 10.52 -5.38
N GLN A 144 5.21 9.41 -5.86
CA GLN A 144 3.76 9.23 -5.98
C GLN A 144 3.07 9.21 -4.60
N VAL A 145 3.57 8.43 -3.64
CA VAL A 145 3.04 8.38 -2.26
C VAL A 145 3.09 9.77 -1.61
N ARG A 146 4.22 10.48 -1.73
CA ARG A 146 4.34 11.86 -1.22
C ARG A 146 3.32 12.80 -1.84
N THR A 147 3.04 12.67 -3.12
CA THR A 147 2.07 13.51 -3.84
C THR A 147 0.64 13.22 -3.36
N ILE A 148 0.27 11.94 -3.22
CA ILE A 148 -1.03 11.52 -2.71
C ILE A 148 -1.23 12.08 -1.29
N ARG A 149 -0.28 11.86 -0.39
CA ARG A 149 -0.35 12.32 1.01
C ARG A 149 -0.37 13.84 1.16
N ARG A 150 0.36 14.58 0.28
CA ARG A 150 0.25 16.05 0.24
C ARG A 150 -1.13 16.53 -0.19
N ARG A 151 -1.74 15.87 -1.18
CA ARG A 151 -3.11 16.19 -1.63
C ARG A 151 -4.12 15.90 -0.52
N ASP A 152 -4.00 14.77 0.16
CA ASP A 152 -4.90 14.41 1.26
C ASP A 152 -4.78 15.41 2.41
N ARG A 153 -3.57 15.76 2.85
CA ARG A 153 -3.38 16.81 3.88
C ARG A 153 -3.97 18.16 3.48
N ARG A 154 -3.82 18.59 2.22
CA ARG A 154 -4.41 19.84 1.73
C ARG A 154 -5.93 19.77 1.66
N ARG A 155 -6.51 18.61 1.34
CA ARG A 155 -7.96 18.40 1.38
C ARG A 155 -8.47 18.43 2.81
N ASP A 156 -7.80 17.76 3.73
CA ASP A 156 -8.17 17.73 5.15
C ASP A 156 -8.12 19.14 5.77
N SER A 157 -7.14 19.97 5.40
CA SER A 157 -7.04 21.36 5.87
C SER A 157 -8.10 22.32 5.27
N ARG A 158 -8.78 21.94 4.18
CA ARG A 158 -9.81 22.74 3.51
C ARG A 158 -11.23 22.36 3.90
N LEU A 159 -11.40 21.32 4.70
CA LEU A 159 -12.73 20.89 5.13
C LEU A 159 -13.26 21.86 6.18
N VAL A 160 -14.24 22.64 5.77
CA VAL A 160 -15.03 23.52 6.66
C VAL A 160 -15.92 22.63 7.55
N ALA A 161 -16.13 23.07 8.78
CA ALA A 161 -17.07 22.42 9.71
C ALA A 161 -18.44 22.24 9.06
N LEU A 162 -19.06 21.08 9.32
CA LEU A 162 -20.46 20.86 8.92
C LEU A 162 -21.35 21.92 9.57
N PRO A 163 -22.27 22.53 8.81
CA PRO A 163 -23.32 23.33 9.43
C PRO A 163 -24.12 22.46 10.39
N ASP A 164 -24.46 23.00 11.55
CA ASP A 164 -25.39 22.38 12.50
C ASP A 164 -26.70 22.09 11.78
N GLY A 165 -27.19 20.85 11.84
CA GLY A 165 -28.54 20.50 11.38
C GLY A 165 -28.65 19.53 10.20
N VAL A 166 -27.58 18.80 9.77
CA VAL A 166 -27.73 17.72 8.78
C VAL A 166 -28.44 16.53 9.42
N PRO A 167 -29.67 16.16 8.98
CA PRO A 167 -30.39 15.03 9.55
C PRO A 167 -29.65 13.72 9.26
N VAL A 168 -29.44 12.94 10.31
CA VAL A 168 -28.81 11.61 10.26
C VAL A 168 -29.91 10.57 10.08
N VAL A 169 -30.01 9.95 8.90
CA VAL A 169 -30.88 8.81 8.68
C VAL A 169 -30.16 7.53 9.12
N VAL A 170 -30.70 6.86 10.13
CA VAL A 170 -30.17 5.60 10.67
C VAL A 170 -30.93 4.43 10.06
N ALA A 171 -30.26 3.53 9.34
CA ALA A 171 -30.80 2.25 8.88
C ALA A 171 -30.33 1.13 9.83
N CYS A 172 -31.28 0.43 10.47
CA CYS A 172 -31.02 -0.61 11.47
C CYS A 172 -30.86 -2.00 10.82
N GLY A 173 -29.81 -2.73 11.18
CA GLY A 173 -29.63 -4.16 10.85
C GLY A 173 -28.56 -4.81 11.74
N GLY A 174 -29.03 -5.73 12.57
CA GLY A 174 -28.43 -6.28 13.76
C GLY A 174 -27.15 -7.12 13.65
N TRP A 175 -26.55 -7.29 14.83
CA TRP A 175 -25.62 -8.30 15.37
C TRP A 175 -24.67 -7.64 16.38
N GLY A 176 -24.86 -7.87 17.67
CA GLY A 176 -23.86 -7.82 18.80
C GLY A 176 -22.84 -6.66 18.88
N ARG A 177 -23.02 -5.58 18.13
CA ARG A 177 -22.22 -4.36 18.11
C ARG A 177 -22.87 -3.31 19.01
N PRO A 178 -22.11 -2.37 19.58
CA PRO A 178 -22.72 -1.23 20.24
C PRO A 178 -23.80 -0.67 19.30
N SER A 179 -24.96 -0.31 19.86
CA SER A 179 -26.08 0.16 19.03
C SER A 179 -25.56 1.27 18.11
N LEU A 180 -26.04 1.32 16.86
CA LEU A 180 -25.60 2.35 15.90
C LEU A 180 -25.78 3.76 16.47
N GLU A 181 -26.72 3.94 17.37
CA GLU A 181 -26.95 5.17 18.12
C GLU A 181 -25.84 5.50 19.10
N VAL A 182 -25.29 4.49 19.80
CA VAL A 182 -24.14 4.66 20.69
C VAL A 182 -22.91 5.05 19.87
N LEU A 183 -22.65 4.34 18.76
CA LEU A 183 -21.52 4.67 17.88
C LEU A 183 -21.68 6.07 17.27
N ALA A 184 -22.87 6.44 16.82
CA ALA A 184 -23.13 7.78 16.28
C ALA A 184 -22.92 8.86 17.35
N GLY A 185 -23.34 8.59 18.59
CA GLY A 185 -23.11 9.46 19.73
C GLY A 185 -21.65 9.62 20.10
N GLU A 186 -20.88 8.52 20.10
CA GLU A 186 -19.44 8.54 20.35
C GLU A 186 -18.68 9.33 19.28
N VAL A 187 -19.01 9.11 18.00
CA VAL A 187 -18.43 9.86 16.87
C VAL A 187 -18.71 11.35 17.01
N THR A 188 -19.96 11.72 17.30
CA THR A 188 -20.38 13.12 17.48
C THR A 188 -19.67 13.75 18.69
N GLY A 189 -19.64 13.06 19.82
CA GLY A 189 -18.97 13.52 21.03
C GLY A 189 -17.45 13.71 20.81
N ALA A 190 -16.81 12.80 20.10
CA ALA A 190 -15.37 12.90 19.77
C ALA A 190 -15.07 14.09 18.84
N VAL A 191 -15.95 14.40 17.90
CA VAL A 191 -15.82 15.58 17.02
C VAL A 191 -16.00 16.85 17.83
N THR A 192 -17.04 16.93 18.66
CA THR A 192 -17.32 18.11 19.51
C THR A 192 -16.18 18.38 20.49
N ALA A 193 -15.60 17.32 21.05
CA ALA A 193 -14.42 17.41 21.93
C ALA A 193 -13.10 17.69 21.19
N GLY A 194 -13.09 17.81 19.87
CA GLY A 194 -11.90 18.03 19.07
C GLY A 194 -10.94 16.84 18.99
N ARG A 195 -11.35 15.65 19.51
CA ARG A 195 -10.53 14.42 19.46
C ARG A 195 -10.53 13.77 18.08
N LEU A 196 -11.57 14.01 17.29
CA LEU A 196 -11.74 13.44 15.97
C LEU A 196 -12.05 14.52 14.93
N GLY A 197 -11.31 14.55 13.83
CA GLY A 197 -11.60 15.42 12.70
C GLY A 197 -12.88 15.00 11.96
N LEU A 198 -13.58 15.95 11.36
CA LEU A 198 -14.86 15.72 10.66
C LEU A 198 -14.79 14.69 9.55
N ARG A 199 -13.71 14.68 8.76
CA ARG A 199 -13.59 13.76 7.62
C ARG A 199 -13.35 12.32 8.05
N PRO A 200 -12.46 12.01 9.01
CA PRO A 200 -12.39 10.71 9.64
C PRO A 200 -13.70 10.27 10.30
N ALA A 201 -14.38 11.18 10.99
CA ALA A 201 -15.70 10.92 11.59
C ALA A 201 -16.73 10.50 10.54
N ARG A 202 -16.78 11.21 9.41
CA ARG A 202 -17.66 10.86 8.28
C ARG A 202 -17.29 9.51 7.67
N ALA A 203 -16.01 9.15 7.58
CA ALA A 203 -15.61 7.84 7.08
C ALA A 203 -16.13 6.70 7.94
N VAL A 204 -16.07 6.83 9.29
CA VAL A 204 -16.68 5.88 10.23
C VAL A 204 -18.19 5.86 10.05
N TYR A 205 -18.82 7.03 10.05
CA TYR A 205 -20.26 7.16 9.95
C TYR A 205 -20.80 6.49 8.67
N LEU A 206 -20.28 6.86 7.50
CA LEU A 206 -20.73 6.32 6.21
C LEU A 206 -20.54 4.80 6.11
N THR A 207 -19.47 4.26 6.68
CA THR A 207 -19.19 2.83 6.54
C THR A 207 -19.77 1.97 7.66
N ARG A 208 -19.89 2.48 8.89
CA ARG A 208 -20.34 1.69 10.05
C ARG A 208 -21.79 1.95 10.43
N VAL A 209 -22.25 3.18 10.25
CA VAL A 209 -23.61 3.58 10.57
C VAL A 209 -24.52 3.50 9.34
N ALA A 210 -24.13 4.15 8.25
CA ALA A 210 -24.90 4.14 7.00
C ALA A 210 -24.71 2.87 6.16
N GLY A 211 -23.80 1.98 6.53
CA GLY A 211 -23.60 0.67 5.88
C GLY A 211 -23.03 0.72 4.46
N LEU A 212 -22.50 1.86 4.01
CA LEU A 212 -21.92 2.00 2.68
C LEU A 212 -20.63 1.20 2.55
N SER A 213 -20.40 0.65 1.36
CA SER A 213 -19.11 0.07 1.01
C SER A 213 -18.01 1.14 1.03
N THR A 214 -16.75 0.69 1.18
CA THR A 214 -15.59 1.61 1.15
C THR A 214 -15.46 2.34 -0.20
N GLY A 215 -15.96 1.78 -1.29
CA GLY A 215 -15.99 2.42 -2.60
C GLY A 215 -17.01 3.56 -2.66
N GLU A 216 -18.25 3.30 -2.23
CA GLU A 216 -19.34 4.28 -2.22
C GLU A 216 -19.04 5.44 -1.26
N ALA A 217 -18.61 5.12 -0.03
CA ALA A 217 -18.23 6.13 0.94
C ALA A 217 -17.01 6.95 0.47
N GLY A 218 -16.06 6.31 -0.22
CA GLY A 218 -14.93 6.99 -0.84
C GLY A 218 -15.34 7.95 -1.93
N ALA A 219 -16.29 7.55 -2.79
CA ALA A 219 -16.84 8.42 -3.83
C ALA A 219 -17.53 9.66 -3.22
N LEU A 220 -18.34 9.49 -2.17
CA LEU A 220 -19.00 10.60 -1.46
C LEU A 220 -18.00 11.55 -0.79
N LEU A 221 -16.89 11.03 -0.27
CA LEU A 221 -15.85 11.84 0.36
C LEU A 221 -14.79 12.35 -0.62
N GLY A 222 -14.92 12.04 -1.92
CA GLY A 222 -13.96 12.44 -2.95
C GLY A 222 -12.59 11.83 -2.74
N CYS A 223 -12.49 10.57 -2.28
CA CYS A 223 -11.24 9.85 -2.05
C CYS A 223 -11.33 8.38 -2.48
N GLY A 224 -10.18 7.77 -2.73
CA GLY A 224 -10.13 6.35 -3.06
C GLY A 224 -10.47 5.44 -1.86
N ALA A 225 -10.89 4.19 -2.14
CA ALA A 225 -11.27 3.20 -1.13
C ALA A 225 -10.13 2.89 -0.14
N ALA A 226 -8.87 2.96 -0.57
CA ALA A 226 -7.71 2.78 0.30
C ALA A 226 -7.60 3.92 1.31
N THR A 227 -7.66 5.17 0.84
CA THR A 227 -7.63 6.37 1.68
C THR A 227 -8.77 6.37 2.70
N LEU A 228 -9.97 5.92 2.27
CA LEU A 228 -11.10 5.81 3.17
C LEU A 228 -10.88 4.79 4.29
N ARG A 229 -10.33 3.60 3.94
CA ARG A 229 -10.00 2.58 4.95
C ARG A 229 -9.03 3.11 6.00
N THR A 230 -8.02 3.83 5.57
CA THR A 230 -7.05 4.50 6.46
C THR A 230 -7.73 5.51 7.38
N MET A 231 -8.52 6.41 6.82
CA MET A 231 -9.25 7.42 7.62
C MET A 231 -10.15 6.75 8.66
N ARG A 232 -10.86 5.69 8.26
CA ARG A 232 -11.73 4.94 9.16
C ARG A 232 -10.94 4.28 10.30
N ALA A 233 -9.85 3.57 9.98
CA ALA A 233 -9.04 2.89 11.00
C ALA A 233 -8.48 3.88 12.04
N ARG A 234 -7.99 5.04 11.59
CA ARG A 234 -7.54 6.11 12.50
C ARG A 234 -8.64 6.64 13.40
N ALA A 235 -9.82 6.86 12.80
CA ALA A 235 -10.97 7.32 13.55
C ALA A 235 -11.44 6.29 14.59
N GLU A 236 -11.51 5.01 14.21
CA GLU A 236 -11.86 3.91 15.12
C GLU A 236 -10.85 3.80 16.28
N HIS A 237 -9.56 3.99 16.00
CA HIS A 237 -8.52 4.00 17.05
C HIS A 237 -8.67 5.21 17.99
N ALA A 238 -8.94 6.40 17.45
CA ALA A 238 -9.16 7.60 18.26
C ALA A 238 -10.46 7.56 19.08
N LEU A 239 -11.43 6.74 18.68
CA LEU A 239 -12.66 6.51 19.45
C LEU A 239 -12.45 5.50 20.59
N ALA A 240 -11.49 4.58 20.44
CA ALA A 240 -11.17 3.56 21.43
C ALA A 240 -10.20 4.04 22.53
N ALA A 241 -9.54 5.18 22.32
CA ALA A 241 -8.62 5.82 23.26
C ALA A 241 -9.33 6.80 24.20
#